data_21192eab6f099e1609b8576b98cd884d
#
_entry.id   21192eab6f099e1609b8576b98cd884d
#
_cell.length_a   1.000
_cell.length_b   1.000
_cell.length_c   1.000
_cell.angle_alpha   90.00
_cell.angle_beta   90.00
_cell.angle_gamma   90.00
#
_symmetry.space_group_name_H-M   'P 1'
#
loop_
_entity.id
_entity.type
_entity.pdbx_description
1 polymer ?
#
loop_
_entity_poly.entity_id
_entity_poly.type
_entity_poly.pdbx_seq_one_letter_code
_entity_poly.pdbx_strand_id
1 'polypeptide(L)'
;MKRKGKEGMLMNRKHGYQMSDSLIIMILLNLSGGTQDACSYFLRDHVFANAQTGNIVLMGCYLISEDLRDSIRYFLPVFCFALGVLTACFIRSKCRHTGKIHWRHLVLVMEILLLFVVGFLPPQVNWLANALTSFACAMQVQSFRTVSGSAYASTMCIGNLRSGMDHLYRFITGKKKEEGKTAAIYLTAITSFAIGAACGGHLTTYFSYRTIWISCGILILCFLLMLIEEEEDLEVLEKKERKELQAEKNLVKKRTRRASGGKTSDERNRKRISAKNFQRISTEIFKTRRTTVQTAALLIFFS
;
A
#
# COMPACT_ATOMS: atom_id res chain seq x y z
N MET A 1 -10.05 27.72 28.42
CA MET A 1 -9.15 26.59 28.74
C MET A 1 -9.75 25.17 28.50
N LYS A 2 -10.82 25.01 27.69
CA LYS A 2 -11.53 23.74 27.47
C LYS A 2 -11.48 23.21 26.00
N ARG A 3 -10.71 23.82 25.08
CA ARG A 3 -10.57 23.36 23.68
C ARG A 3 -9.37 22.44 23.45
N LYS A 4 -8.30 22.54 24.23
CA LYS A 4 -7.10 21.67 24.08
C LYS A 4 -7.30 20.21 24.52
N GLY A 5 -8.32 19.90 25.32
CA GLY A 5 -8.60 18.52 25.76
C GLY A 5 -9.27 17.62 24.71
N LYS A 6 -9.95 18.18 23.70
CA LYS A 6 -10.61 17.37 22.65
C LYS A 6 -9.69 17.00 21.49
N GLU A 7 -8.69 17.81 21.19
CA GLU A 7 -7.70 17.51 20.16
C GLU A 7 -6.71 16.43 20.61
N GLY A 8 -6.33 16.40 21.90
CA GLY A 8 -5.50 15.33 22.46
C GLY A 8 -6.20 13.96 22.52
N MET A 9 -7.53 13.93 22.62
CA MET A 9 -8.31 12.69 22.68
C MET A 9 -8.56 12.06 21.30
N LEU A 10 -8.42 12.84 20.23
CA LEU A 10 -8.49 12.37 18.84
C LEU A 10 -7.16 11.80 18.34
N MET A 11 -6.02 12.13 18.96
CA MET A 11 -4.70 11.60 18.59
C MET A 11 -4.35 10.26 19.24
N ASN A 12 -5.12 9.78 20.21
CA ASN A 12 -4.93 8.46 20.81
C ASN A 12 -5.87 7.41 20.17
N ARG A 13 -6.15 7.50 18.88
CA ARG A 13 -6.65 6.38 18.09
C ARG A 13 -5.51 5.37 17.99
N LYS A 14 -5.66 4.21 18.65
CA LYS A 14 -4.97 2.98 18.25
C LYS A 14 -5.00 2.98 16.72
N HIS A 15 -3.84 2.93 16.07
CA HIS A 15 -3.73 2.77 14.63
C HIS A 15 -4.64 1.62 14.25
N GLY A 16 -5.76 1.90 13.59
CA GLY A 16 -6.57 0.88 12.96
C GLY A 16 -5.64 0.11 12.02
N TYR A 17 -5.62 -1.18 12.16
CA TYR A 17 -4.84 -2.09 11.33
C TYR A 17 -5.34 -1.89 9.90
N GLN A 18 -4.55 -1.30 9.02
CA GLN A 18 -4.92 -1.14 7.62
C GLN A 18 -4.51 -2.41 6.87
N MET A 19 -5.36 -2.95 5.99
CA MET A 19 -5.04 -4.14 5.18
C MET A 19 -3.75 -3.95 4.39
N SER A 20 -3.49 -2.75 3.93
CA SER A 20 -2.20 -2.41 3.29
C SER A 20 -0.97 -2.65 4.16
N ASP A 21 -1.14 -2.83 5.47
CA ASP A 21 -0.11 -3.20 6.44
C ASP A 21 -0.27 -4.66 6.90
N SER A 22 -1.12 -5.46 6.22
CA SER A 22 -1.39 -6.86 6.56
C SER A 22 -0.29 -7.80 6.07
N LEU A 23 -0.18 -8.94 6.74
CA LEU A 23 0.74 -10.01 6.35
C LEU A 23 0.41 -10.58 4.96
N ILE A 24 -0.87 -10.66 4.61
CA ILE A 24 -1.34 -11.20 3.32
C ILE A 24 -0.87 -10.31 2.17
N ILE A 25 -1.07 -9.00 2.27
CA ILE A 25 -0.60 -8.05 1.26
C ILE A 25 0.93 -8.09 1.14
N MET A 26 1.65 -8.17 2.27
CA MET A 26 3.11 -8.34 2.26
C MET A 26 3.53 -9.58 1.47
N ILE A 27 2.91 -10.74 1.72
CA ILE A 27 3.22 -12.00 1.02
C ILE A 27 2.99 -11.83 -0.48
N LEU A 28 1.85 -11.31 -0.89
CA LEU A 28 1.49 -11.12 -2.30
C LEU A 28 2.45 -10.15 -3.00
N LEU A 29 2.78 -9.02 -2.37
CA LEU A 29 3.74 -8.05 -2.92
C LEU A 29 5.14 -8.65 -3.08
N ASN A 30 5.60 -9.48 -2.13
CA ASN A 30 6.89 -10.16 -2.25
C ASN A 30 6.88 -11.26 -3.31
N LEU A 31 5.79 -12.04 -3.43
CA LEU A 31 5.62 -13.01 -4.53
C LEU A 31 5.68 -12.31 -5.90
N SER A 32 4.96 -11.20 -6.05
CA SER A 32 5.01 -10.38 -7.25
C SER A 32 6.42 -9.87 -7.54
N GLY A 33 7.10 -9.28 -6.55
CA GLY A 33 8.45 -8.74 -6.70
C GLY A 33 9.48 -9.82 -7.06
N GLY A 34 9.41 -11.01 -6.45
CA GLY A 34 10.25 -12.14 -6.82
C GLY A 34 10.03 -12.60 -8.26
N THR A 35 8.76 -12.67 -8.71
CA THR A 35 8.41 -12.99 -10.10
C THR A 35 8.96 -11.93 -11.06
N GLN A 36 8.86 -10.64 -10.73
CA GLN A 36 9.40 -9.54 -11.53
C GLN A 36 10.92 -9.64 -11.69
N ASP A 37 11.65 -9.91 -10.60
CA ASP A 37 13.12 -10.07 -10.64
C ASP A 37 13.54 -11.28 -11.47
N ALA A 38 12.83 -12.41 -11.34
CA ALA A 38 13.09 -13.58 -12.17
C ALA A 38 12.84 -13.30 -13.65
N CYS A 39 11.72 -12.63 -13.99
CA CYS A 39 11.41 -12.26 -15.38
C CYS A 39 12.47 -11.33 -15.96
N SER A 40 12.88 -10.29 -15.23
CA SER A 40 13.86 -9.32 -15.71
C SER A 40 15.24 -9.98 -15.85
N TYR A 41 15.64 -10.83 -14.94
CA TYR A 41 16.92 -11.52 -14.99
C TYR A 41 17.01 -12.53 -16.12
N PHE A 42 16.03 -13.45 -16.22
CA PHE A 42 16.12 -14.53 -17.22
C PHE A 42 15.74 -14.10 -18.64
N LEU A 43 14.92 -13.08 -18.80
CA LEU A 43 14.37 -12.69 -20.11
C LEU A 43 14.82 -11.32 -20.60
N ARG A 44 15.38 -10.46 -19.72
CA ARG A 44 15.67 -9.05 -20.02
C ARG A 44 17.12 -8.69 -19.68
N ASP A 45 18.07 -9.38 -20.33
CA ASP A 45 19.51 -9.08 -20.33
C ASP A 45 20.18 -9.18 -18.94
N HIS A 46 19.72 -10.09 -18.07
CA HIS A 46 20.28 -10.34 -16.74
C HIS A 46 20.32 -9.12 -15.81
N VAL A 47 19.34 -8.23 -15.95
CA VAL A 47 19.17 -7.04 -15.10
C VAL A 47 18.14 -7.34 -14.01
N PHE A 48 18.44 -7.00 -12.75
CA PHE A 48 17.48 -7.09 -11.67
C PHE A 48 16.59 -5.83 -11.62
N ALA A 49 15.27 -6.02 -11.59
CA ALA A 49 14.33 -4.91 -11.48
C ALA A 49 14.32 -4.30 -10.06
N ASN A 50 14.42 -5.14 -9.01
CA ASN A 50 14.36 -4.73 -7.60
C ASN A 50 15.75 -4.66 -6.94
N ALA A 51 16.67 -5.58 -7.27
CA ALA A 51 17.97 -5.72 -6.61
C ALA A 51 19.01 -4.74 -7.15
N GLN A 52 18.84 -3.45 -6.90
CA GLN A 52 19.66 -2.37 -7.45
C GLN A 52 21.15 -2.46 -7.07
N THR A 53 21.50 -3.12 -5.96
CA THR A 53 22.90 -3.34 -5.57
C THR A 53 23.68 -4.09 -6.64
N GLY A 54 23.08 -5.14 -7.24
CA GLY A 54 23.70 -5.87 -8.35
C GLY A 54 23.92 -4.97 -9.57
N ASN A 55 22.91 -4.17 -9.92
CA ASN A 55 23.00 -3.24 -11.04
C ASN A 55 24.11 -2.19 -10.82
N ILE A 56 24.26 -1.64 -9.59
CA ILE A 56 25.32 -0.68 -9.26
C ILE A 56 26.71 -1.33 -9.39
N VAL A 57 26.88 -2.58 -8.93
CA VAL A 57 28.17 -3.29 -9.06
C VAL A 57 28.52 -3.51 -10.52
N LEU A 58 27.58 -4.03 -11.32
CA LEU A 58 27.80 -4.32 -12.73
C LEU A 58 28.04 -3.03 -13.54
N MET A 59 27.27 -1.98 -13.27
CA MET A 59 27.52 -0.64 -13.84
C MET A 59 28.97 -0.17 -13.61
N GLY A 60 29.46 -0.28 -12.36
CA GLY A 60 30.82 0.13 -12.02
C GLY A 60 31.89 -0.72 -12.72
N CYS A 61 31.71 -2.03 -12.81
CA CYS A 61 32.62 -2.93 -13.50
C CYS A 61 32.70 -2.61 -15.00
N TYR A 62 31.54 -2.42 -15.66
CA TYR A 62 31.51 -2.08 -17.09
C TYR A 62 32.06 -0.67 -17.39
N LEU A 63 31.86 0.28 -16.46
CA LEU A 63 32.43 1.62 -16.61
C LEU A 63 33.98 1.61 -16.64
N ILE A 64 34.59 0.77 -15.77
CA ILE A 64 36.08 0.63 -15.75
C ILE A 64 36.58 -0.13 -16.98
N SER A 65 35.80 -1.07 -17.50
CA SER A 65 36.12 -1.85 -18.72
C SER A 65 35.88 -1.07 -20.01
N GLU A 66 35.55 0.22 -19.92
CA GLU A 66 35.24 1.12 -21.03
C GLU A 66 34.05 0.68 -21.90
N ASP A 67 33.23 -0.24 -21.40
CA ASP A 67 31.95 -0.65 -22.03
C ASP A 67 30.80 0.24 -21.56
N LEU A 68 30.74 1.43 -22.15
CA LEU A 68 29.70 2.42 -21.82
C LEU A 68 28.28 1.92 -22.12
N ARG A 69 28.14 1.07 -23.14
CA ARG A 69 26.82 0.54 -23.52
C ARG A 69 26.24 -0.34 -22.40
N ASP A 70 27.03 -1.27 -21.90
CA ASP A 70 26.63 -2.17 -20.83
C ASP A 70 26.57 -1.43 -19.48
N SER A 71 27.42 -0.47 -19.23
CA SER A 71 27.33 0.40 -18.07
C SER A 71 25.99 1.16 -18.03
N ILE A 72 25.54 1.74 -19.15
CA ILE A 72 24.24 2.44 -19.25
C ILE A 72 23.09 1.46 -19.07
N ARG A 73 23.17 0.22 -19.54
CA ARG A 73 22.16 -0.82 -19.37
C ARG A 73 21.84 -1.07 -17.88
N TYR A 74 22.85 -1.07 -17.01
CA TYR A 74 22.69 -1.22 -15.57
C TYR A 74 22.40 0.09 -14.84
N PHE A 75 22.87 1.23 -15.35
CA PHE A 75 22.56 2.54 -14.78
C PHE A 75 21.08 2.91 -14.89
N LEU A 76 20.46 2.62 -16.04
CA LEU A 76 19.09 3.06 -16.33
C LEU A 76 18.04 2.51 -15.34
N PRO A 77 18.04 1.22 -14.95
CA PRO A 77 17.16 0.69 -13.88
C PRO A 77 17.38 1.39 -12.54
N VAL A 78 18.61 1.68 -12.14
CA VAL A 78 18.92 2.40 -10.90
C VAL A 78 18.34 3.81 -10.93
N PHE A 79 18.52 4.52 -12.03
CA PHE A 79 17.99 5.87 -12.23
C PHE A 79 16.45 5.87 -12.21
N CYS A 80 15.81 4.94 -12.92
CA CYS A 80 14.35 4.80 -12.96
C CYS A 80 13.78 4.38 -11.61
N PHE A 81 14.50 3.56 -10.85
CA PHE A 81 14.14 3.24 -9.48
C PHE A 81 14.10 4.50 -8.59
N ALA A 82 15.13 5.34 -8.67
CA ALA A 82 15.15 6.61 -7.93
C ALA A 82 13.98 7.52 -8.32
N LEU A 83 13.67 7.63 -9.61
CA LEU A 83 12.50 8.38 -10.09
C LEU A 83 11.18 7.79 -9.59
N GLY A 84 11.04 6.46 -9.52
CA GLY A 84 9.88 5.78 -8.97
C GLY A 84 9.64 6.11 -7.49
N VAL A 85 10.71 6.11 -6.68
CA VAL A 85 10.66 6.55 -5.28
C VAL A 85 10.16 7.99 -5.17
N LEU A 86 10.73 8.91 -5.96
CA LEU A 86 10.32 10.31 -5.96
C LEU A 86 8.86 10.48 -6.38
N THR A 87 8.42 9.76 -7.40
CA THR A 87 7.03 9.76 -7.87
C THR A 87 6.08 9.28 -6.79
N ALA A 88 6.38 8.19 -6.09
CA ALA A 88 5.56 7.71 -4.98
C ALA A 88 5.50 8.71 -3.82
N CYS A 89 6.62 9.39 -3.51
CA CYS A 89 6.63 10.47 -2.52
C CYS A 89 5.73 11.64 -2.94
N PHE A 90 5.78 12.03 -4.21
CA PHE A 90 4.94 13.09 -4.77
C PHE A 90 3.44 12.72 -4.70
N ILE A 91 3.08 11.52 -5.16
CA ILE A 91 1.70 11.01 -5.07
C ILE A 91 1.23 11.03 -3.61
N ARG A 92 2.03 10.51 -2.68
CA ARG A 92 1.71 10.53 -1.25
C ARG A 92 1.47 11.94 -0.73
N SER A 93 2.32 12.90 -1.10
CA SER A 93 2.20 14.29 -0.62
C SER A 93 0.93 15.00 -1.13
N LYS A 94 0.54 14.74 -2.37
CA LYS A 94 -0.63 15.35 -3.00
C LYS A 94 -1.94 14.66 -2.60
N CYS A 95 -1.94 13.31 -2.56
CA CYS A 95 -3.17 12.53 -2.38
C CYS A 95 -3.50 12.21 -0.92
N ARG A 96 -2.57 12.38 0.02
CA ARG A 96 -2.79 12.07 1.45
C ARG A 96 -3.96 12.84 2.08
N HIS A 97 -4.26 14.04 1.59
CA HIS A 97 -5.29 14.94 2.14
C HIS A 97 -6.57 14.99 1.30
N THR A 98 -6.60 14.35 0.13
CA THR A 98 -7.72 14.51 -0.82
C THR A 98 -8.91 13.60 -0.50
N GLY A 99 -8.78 12.63 0.40
CA GLY A 99 -9.88 11.88 1.02
C GLY A 99 -10.75 10.98 0.12
N LYS A 100 -10.50 10.91 -1.19
CA LYS A 100 -11.38 10.20 -2.14
C LYS A 100 -10.92 8.76 -2.46
N ILE A 101 -9.62 8.53 -2.60
CA ILE A 101 -9.02 7.21 -2.84
C ILE A 101 -7.73 7.16 -2.04
N HIS A 102 -7.46 6.04 -1.38
CA HIS A 102 -6.20 5.88 -0.67
C HIS A 102 -5.06 5.89 -1.69
N TRP A 103 -4.04 6.73 -1.51
CA TRP A 103 -2.94 6.94 -2.45
C TRP A 103 -2.19 5.64 -2.83
N ARG A 104 -2.19 4.61 -1.97
CA ARG A 104 -1.61 3.30 -2.26
C ARG A 104 -2.34 2.54 -3.37
N HIS A 105 -3.67 2.70 -3.50
CA HIS A 105 -4.43 2.13 -4.62
C HIS A 105 -3.99 2.73 -5.95
N LEU A 106 -3.76 4.06 -5.99
CA LEU A 106 -3.27 4.72 -7.20
C LEU A 106 -1.89 4.18 -7.61
N VAL A 107 -1.00 3.95 -6.65
CA VAL A 107 0.32 3.36 -6.92
C VAL A 107 0.20 1.95 -7.48
N LEU A 108 -0.66 1.09 -6.89
CA LEU A 108 -0.88 -0.27 -7.42
C LEU A 108 -1.43 -0.25 -8.84
N VAL A 109 -2.39 0.62 -9.13
CA VAL A 109 -2.94 0.76 -10.50
C VAL A 109 -1.84 1.18 -11.48
N MET A 110 -1.03 2.17 -11.13
CA MET A 110 0.10 2.58 -11.98
C MET A 110 1.10 1.44 -12.20
N GLU A 111 1.43 0.68 -11.15
CA GLU A 111 2.31 -0.48 -11.26
C GLU A 111 1.72 -1.55 -12.18
N ILE A 112 0.44 -1.93 -12.00
CA ILE A 112 -0.25 -2.91 -12.85
C ILE A 112 -0.21 -2.47 -14.33
N LEU A 113 -0.53 -1.21 -14.62
CA LEU A 113 -0.52 -0.68 -15.98
C LEU A 113 0.87 -0.72 -16.61
N LEU A 114 1.92 -0.33 -15.86
CA LEU A 114 3.30 -0.37 -16.33
C LEU A 114 3.76 -1.80 -16.62
N LEU A 115 3.52 -2.74 -15.71
CA LEU A 115 3.88 -4.16 -15.89
C LEU A 115 3.07 -4.82 -17.02
N PHE A 116 1.82 -4.43 -17.19
CA PHE A 116 1.00 -4.89 -18.31
C PHE A 116 1.60 -4.48 -19.65
N VAL A 117 2.03 -3.23 -19.79
CA VAL A 117 2.74 -2.73 -20.99
C VAL A 117 4.06 -3.47 -21.18
N VAL A 118 4.84 -3.71 -20.11
CA VAL A 118 6.12 -4.45 -20.16
C VAL A 118 5.96 -5.83 -20.79
N GLY A 119 4.83 -6.52 -20.55
CA GLY A 119 4.54 -7.83 -21.11
C GLY A 119 4.39 -7.86 -22.65
N PHE A 120 4.15 -6.73 -23.31
CA PHE A 120 4.10 -6.60 -24.77
C PHE A 120 5.43 -6.15 -25.39
N LEU A 121 6.38 -5.67 -24.59
CA LEU A 121 7.63 -5.14 -25.14
C LEU A 121 8.51 -6.26 -25.70
N PRO A 122 8.97 -6.12 -26.95
CA PRO A 122 9.85 -7.09 -27.59
C PRO A 122 11.28 -7.02 -27.01
N PRO A 123 12.13 -8.07 -27.26
CA PRO A 123 13.50 -8.15 -26.74
C PRO A 123 14.39 -6.96 -27.12
N GLN A 124 14.15 -6.35 -28.27
CA GLN A 124 14.96 -5.23 -28.79
C GLN A 124 14.92 -4.00 -27.88
N VAL A 125 13.89 -3.91 -27.02
CA VAL A 125 13.71 -2.79 -26.07
C VAL A 125 13.76 -3.27 -24.62
N ASN A 126 14.57 -4.29 -24.32
CA ASN A 126 14.76 -4.80 -22.96
C ASN A 126 15.18 -3.71 -21.97
N TRP A 127 15.99 -2.75 -22.40
CA TRP A 127 16.36 -1.58 -21.60
C TRP A 127 15.13 -0.80 -21.08
N LEU A 128 14.12 -0.61 -21.94
CA LEU A 128 12.89 0.07 -21.57
C LEU A 128 12.04 -0.79 -20.63
N ALA A 129 11.96 -2.10 -20.90
CA ALA A 129 11.23 -3.04 -20.04
C ALA A 129 11.82 -3.05 -18.61
N ASN A 130 13.15 -3.13 -18.47
CA ASN A 130 13.85 -3.08 -17.20
C ASN A 130 13.66 -1.72 -16.48
N ALA A 131 13.73 -0.62 -17.21
CA ALA A 131 13.50 0.73 -16.69
C ALA A 131 12.08 0.89 -16.11
N LEU A 132 11.06 0.46 -16.87
CA LEU A 132 9.66 0.53 -16.43
C LEU A 132 9.39 -0.37 -15.23
N THR A 133 9.92 -1.61 -15.24
CA THR A 133 9.76 -2.54 -14.11
C THR A 133 10.43 -1.99 -12.86
N SER A 134 11.66 -1.48 -12.96
CA SER A 134 12.37 -0.86 -11.81
C SER A 134 11.65 0.37 -11.27
N PHE A 135 11.10 1.20 -12.14
CA PHE A 135 10.29 2.36 -11.73
C PHE A 135 9.02 1.91 -10.98
N ALA A 136 8.30 0.91 -11.50
CA ALA A 136 7.10 0.36 -10.89
C ALA A 136 7.40 -0.27 -9.52
N CYS A 137 8.44 -1.12 -9.43
CA CYS A 137 8.91 -1.70 -8.18
C CYS A 137 9.26 -0.65 -7.13
N ALA A 138 9.93 0.41 -7.52
CA ALA A 138 10.31 1.50 -6.61
C ALA A 138 9.10 2.20 -6.01
N MET A 139 8.04 2.41 -6.81
CA MET A 139 6.78 2.96 -6.31
C MET A 139 6.13 2.03 -5.27
N GLN A 140 6.14 0.71 -5.51
CA GLN A 140 5.65 -0.29 -4.56
C GLN A 140 6.45 -0.25 -3.25
N VAL A 141 7.79 -0.34 -3.32
CA VAL A 141 8.67 -0.32 -2.15
C VAL A 141 8.46 0.93 -1.30
N GLN A 142 8.31 2.10 -1.93
CA GLN A 142 8.10 3.35 -1.22
C GLN A 142 6.70 3.46 -0.60
N SER A 143 5.72 2.77 -1.16
CA SER A 143 4.32 2.86 -0.71
C SER A 143 3.99 1.87 0.40
N PHE A 144 4.57 0.68 0.37
CA PHE A 144 4.32 -0.40 1.32
C PHE A 144 5.53 -0.60 2.23
N ARG A 145 5.67 0.27 3.23
CA ARG A 145 6.85 0.35 4.11
C ARG A 145 6.64 -0.22 5.50
N THR A 146 5.43 -0.69 5.81
CA THR A 146 5.06 -1.23 7.13
C THR A 146 4.28 -2.52 6.97
N VAL A 147 4.49 -3.46 7.88
CA VAL A 147 3.70 -4.68 8.03
C VAL A 147 3.51 -4.96 9.51
N SER A 148 2.26 -5.11 9.95
CA SER A 148 1.93 -5.35 11.37
C SER A 148 2.63 -4.39 12.35
N GLY A 149 2.79 -3.11 11.95
CA GLY A 149 3.45 -2.08 12.75
C GLY A 149 4.98 -2.10 12.71
N SER A 150 5.61 -3.06 12.02
CA SER A 150 7.06 -3.14 11.84
C SER A 150 7.50 -2.48 10.53
N ALA A 151 8.64 -1.78 10.55
CA ALA A 151 9.24 -1.22 9.34
C ALA A 151 9.72 -2.37 8.44
N TYR A 152 9.33 -2.32 7.19
CA TYR A 152 9.56 -3.37 6.21
C TYR A 152 9.82 -2.74 4.84
N ALA A 153 10.57 -3.41 3.99
CA ALA A 153 10.74 -3.01 2.60
C ALA A 153 10.38 -4.20 1.71
N SER A 154 9.32 -4.07 0.90
CA SER A 154 8.97 -5.10 -0.08
C SER A 154 10.18 -5.31 -1.00
N THR A 155 10.46 -6.57 -1.38
CA THR A 155 11.52 -6.94 -2.30
C THR A 155 12.98 -6.72 -1.83
N MET A 156 13.22 -6.03 -0.71
CA MET A 156 14.57 -5.80 -0.17
C MET A 156 14.98 -6.90 0.82
N CYS A 157 15.41 -8.05 0.32
CA CYS A 157 15.70 -9.23 1.14
C CYS A 157 16.78 -9.00 2.21
N ILE A 158 17.87 -8.29 1.89
CA ILE A 158 19.00 -8.08 2.82
C ILE A 158 18.60 -7.25 4.05
N GLY A 159 17.83 -6.17 3.85
CA GLY A 159 17.32 -5.35 4.96
C GLY A 159 16.38 -6.15 5.87
N ASN A 160 15.49 -6.91 5.27
CA ASN A 160 14.56 -7.78 5.99
C ASN A 160 15.29 -8.92 6.72
N LEU A 161 16.33 -9.53 6.12
CA LEU A 161 17.16 -10.57 6.76
C LEU A 161 17.86 -10.02 7.99
N ARG A 162 18.52 -8.87 7.89
CA ARG A 162 19.17 -8.22 9.03
C ARG A 162 18.19 -7.97 10.18
N SER A 163 17.03 -7.36 9.87
CA SER A 163 16.01 -7.08 10.89
C SER A 163 15.44 -8.35 11.49
N GLY A 164 15.17 -9.37 10.66
CA GLY A 164 14.67 -10.67 11.11
C GLY A 164 15.63 -11.36 12.07
N MET A 165 16.94 -11.34 11.78
CA MET A 165 17.95 -11.96 12.64
C MET A 165 18.15 -11.18 13.95
N ASP A 166 18.07 -9.86 13.96
CA ASP A 166 18.11 -9.04 15.16
C ASP A 166 16.93 -9.37 16.11
N HIS A 167 15.71 -9.43 15.55
CA HIS A 167 14.52 -9.82 16.32
C HIS A 167 14.59 -11.28 16.80
N LEU A 168 15.12 -12.20 15.98
CA LEU A 168 15.32 -13.59 16.38
C LEU A 168 16.31 -13.70 17.53
N TYR A 169 17.41 -12.96 17.49
CA TYR A 169 18.38 -12.92 18.58
C TYR A 169 17.75 -12.42 19.89
N ARG A 170 16.98 -11.34 19.82
CA ARG A 170 16.24 -10.81 20.98
C ARG A 170 15.21 -11.80 21.53
N PHE A 171 14.57 -12.57 20.66
CA PHE A 171 13.65 -13.64 21.07
C PHE A 171 14.38 -14.75 21.81
N ILE A 172 15.52 -15.21 21.29
CA ILE A 172 16.31 -16.29 21.90
C ILE A 172 16.85 -15.86 23.27
N THR A 173 17.39 -14.65 23.37
CA THR A 173 18.00 -14.14 24.60
C THR A 173 16.97 -13.65 25.63
N GLY A 174 15.94 -12.93 25.17
CA GLY A 174 14.94 -12.28 26.04
C GLY A 174 13.62 -13.03 26.19
N LYS A 175 13.38 -14.09 25.43
CA LYS A 175 12.15 -14.93 25.39
C LYS A 175 10.84 -14.13 25.22
N LYS A 176 10.88 -12.94 24.64
CA LYS A 176 9.70 -12.10 24.39
C LYS A 176 8.98 -12.59 23.13
N LYS A 177 7.77 -13.12 23.27
CA LYS A 177 6.97 -13.67 22.16
C LYS A 177 6.76 -12.69 20.98
N GLU A 178 6.66 -11.40 21.24
CA GLU A 178 6.48 -10.39 20.20
C GLU A 178 7.72 -10.27 19.30
N GLU A 179 8.92 -10.38 19.84
CA GLU A 179 10.16 -10.41 19.05
C GLU A 179 10.20 -11.62 18.10
N GLY A 180 9.76 -12.80 18.58
CA GLY A 180 9.65 -14.00 17.75
C GLY A 180 8.64 -13.86 16.60
N LYS A 181 7.49 -13.23 16.86
CA LYS A 181 6.49 -12.94 15.82
C LYS A 181 7.06 -11.98 14.75
N THR A 182 7.74 -10.94 15.20
CA THR A 182 8.36 -9.97 14.27
C THR A 182 9.46 -10.62 13.44
N ALA A 183 10.30 -11.48 14.03
CA ALA A 183 11.28 -12.28 13.29
C ALA A 183 10.60 -13.15 12.21
N ALA A 184 9.51 -13.84 12.57
CA ALA A 184 8.76 -14.67 11.64
C ALA A 184 8.19 -13.87 10.46
N ILE A 185 7.70 -12.63 10.68
CA ILE A 185 7.22 -11.74 9.62
C ILE A 185 8.33 -11.45 8.60
N TYR A 186 9.54 -11.08 9.06
CA TYR A 186 10.66 -10.81 8.15
C TYR A 186 11.11 -12.06 7.38
N LEU A 187 11.15 -13.23 8.03
CA LEU A 187 11.47 -14.48 7.37
C LEU A 187 10.40 -14.87 6.33
N THR A 188 9.13 -14.66 6.65
CA THR A 188 8.02 -14.86 5.70
C THR A 188 8.15 -13.92 4.49
N ALA A 189 8.59 -12.69 4.68
CA ALA A 189 8.82 -11.75 3.58
C ALA A 189 9.88 -12.28 2.60
N ILE A 190 11.01 -12.77 3.12
CA ILE A 190 12.11 -13.30 2.31
C ILE A 190 11.70 -14.60 1.62
N THR A 191 11.05 -15.51 2.35
CA THR A 191 10.62 -16.80 1.76
C THR A 191 9.56 -16.62 0.69
N SER A 192 8.59 -15.71 0.87
CA SER A 192 7.59 -15.41 -0.16
C SER A 192 8.23 -14.79 -1.40
N PHE A 193 9.23 -13.90 -1.26
CA PHE A 193 10.00 -13.39 -2.39
C PHE A 193 10.74 -14.52 -3.13
N ALA A 194 11.44 -15.39 -2.41
CA ALA A 194 12.17 -16.52 -3.00
C ALA A 194 11.24 -17.49 -3.73
N ILE A 195 10.06 -17.78 -3.17
CA ILE A 195 9.03 -18.59 -3.83
C ILE A 195 8.54 -17.88 -5.11
N GLY A 196 8.27 -16.59 -5.07
CA GLY A 196 7.89 -15.80 -6.24
C GLY A 196 8.95 -15.83 -7.33
N ALA A 197 10.22 -15.73 -6.97
CA ALA A 197 11.35 -15.82 -7.91
C ALA A 197 11.47 -17.22 -8.50
N ALA A 198 11.37 -18.28 -7.70
CA ALA A 198 11.44 -19.66 -8.16
C ALA A 198 10.28 -20.00 -9.12
N CYS A 199 9.05 -19.69 -8.73
CA CYS A 199 7.86 -19.90 -9.57
C CYS A 199 7.93 -19.05 -10.84
N GLY A 200 8.25 -17.77 -10.70
CA GLY A 200 8.40 -16.84 -11.83
C GLY A 200 9.45 -17.32 -12.80
N GLY A 201 10.65 -17.67 -12.32
CA GLY A 201 11.73 -18.21 -13.13
C GLY A 201 11.35 -19.49 -13.87
N HIS A 202 10.66 -20.42 -13.20
CA HIS A 202 10.14 -21.61 -13.85
C HIS A 202 9.09 -21.29 -14.93
N LEU A 203 8.18 -20.38 -14.66
CA LEU A 203 7.11 -19.99 -15.58
C LEU A 203 7.62 -19.21 -16.80
N THR A 204 8.82 -18.61 -16.75
CA THR A 204 9.42 -17.97 -17.93
C THR A 204 9.69 -18.96 -19.07
N THR A 205 9.89 -20.24 -18.76
CA THR A 205 10.11 -21.29 -19.76
C THR A 205 8.84 -21.59 -20.57
N TYR A 206 7.66 -21.36 -19.99
CA TYR A 206 6.36 -21.62 -20.63
C TYR A 206 5.73 -20.37 -21.25
N PHE A 207 5.77 -19.24 -20.54
CA PHE A 207 5.06 -18.03 -20.93
C PHE A 207 5.99 -16.93 -21.49
N SER A 208 7.31 -17.15 -21.46
CA SER A 208 8.30 -16.18 -21.93
C SER A 208 8.04 -14.79 -21.33
N TYR A 209 8.08 -13.71 -22.12
CA TYR A 209 7.89 -12.32 -21.67
C TYR A 209 6.52 -12.04 -21.03
N ARG A 210 5.50 -12.88 -21.31
CA ARG A 210 4.16 -12.76 -20.73
C ARG A 210 4.08 -13.22 -19.27
N THR A 211 5.12 -13.88 -18.75
CA THR A 211 5.20 -14.28 -17.34
C THR A 211 5.02 -13.08 -16.40
N ILE A 212 5.41 -11.86 -16.81
CA ILE A 212 5.22 -10.65 -16.03
C ILE A 212 3.74 -10.36 -15.71
N TRP A 213 2.78 -10.84 -16.54
CA TRP A 213 1.35 -10.68 -16.29
C TRP A 213 0.84 -11.49 -15.08
N ILE A 214 1.60 -12.47 -14.62
CA ILE A 214 1.32 -13.17 -13.37
C ILE A 214 1.47 -12.20 -12.20
N SER A 215 2.52 -11.35 -12.23
CA SER A 215 2.66 -10.26 -11.26
C SER A 215 1.47 -9.28 -11.33
N CYS A 216 0.99 -8.93 -12.52
CA CYS A 216 -0.21 -8.11 -12.65
C CYS A 216 -1.42 -8.76 -11.97
N GLY A 217 -1.63 -10.08 -12.17
CA GLY A 217 -2.71 -10.84 -11.51
C GLY A 217 -2.61 -10.81 -9.98
N ILE A 218 -1.40 -11.00 -9.44
CA ILE A 218 -1.14 -10.92 -7.99
C ILE A 218 -1.43 -9.50 -7.47
N LEU A 219 -1.00 -8.46 -8.18
CA LEU A 219 -1.23 -7.07 -7.79
C LEU A 219 -2.71 -6.67 -7.89
N ILE A 220 -3.45 -7.19 -8.87
CA ILE A 220 -4.92 -7.02 -8.96
C ILE A 220 -5.57 -7.66 -7.73
N LEU A 221 -5.15 -8.86 -7.32
CA LEU A 221 -5.64 -9.48 -6.09
C LEU A 221 -5.35 -8.61 -4.86
N CYS A 222 -4.13 -8.05 -4.73
CA CYS A 222 -3.80 -7.10 -3.67
C CYS A 222 -4.74 -5.90 -3.67
N PHE A 223 -4.98 -5.33 -4.85
CA PHE A 223 -5.87 -4.18 -5.02
C PHE A 223 -7.30 -4.49 -4.58
N LEU A 224 -7.85 -5.64 -4.99
CA LEU A 224 -9.19 -6.07 -4.61
C LEU A 224 -9.31 -6.32 -3.10
N LEU A 225 -8.33 -6.98 -2.49
CA LEU A 225 -8.33 -7.21 -1.04
C LEU A 225 -8.29 -5.89 -0.25
N MET A 226 -7.52 -4.91 -0.71
CA MET A 226 -7.46 -3.59 -0.08
C MET A 226 -8.78 -2.81 -0.23
N LEU A 227 -9.50 -2.97 -1.36
CA LEU A 227 -10.81 -2.34 -1.56
C LEU A 227 -11.89 -2.90 -0.61
N ILE A 228 -11.92 -4.24 -0.44
CA ILE A 228 -12.91 -4.91 0.42
C ILE A 228 -12.80 -4.40 1.86
N GLU A 229 -11.58 -4.26 2.38
CA GLU A 229 -11.39 -3.77 3.75
C GLU A 229 -11.74 -2.29 3.90
N GLU A 230 -11.43 -1.45 2.90
CA GLU A 230 -11.82 -0.04 2.96
C GLU A 230 -13.36 0.11 3.05
N GLU A 231 -14.12 -0.77 2.39
CA GLU A 231 -15.57 -0.83 2.52
C GLU A 231 -16.02 -1.29 3.92
N GLU A 232 -15.38 -2.34 4.48
CA GLU A 232 -15.70 -2.84 5.83
C GLU A 232 -15.40 -1.78 6.90
N ASP A 233 -14.26 -1.09 6.83
CA ASP A 233 -13.90 -0.01 7.74
C ASP A 233 -14.90 1.15 7.66
N LEU A 234 -15.36 1.51 6.47
CA LEU A 234 -16.38 2.54 6.28
C LEU A 234 -17.72 2.14 6.93
N GLU A 235 -18.15 0.88 6.76
CA GLU A 235 -19.38 0.40 7.40
C GLU A 235 -19.29 0.39 8.94
N VAL A 236 -18.13 0.00 9.49
CA VAL A 236 -17.90 0.00 10.94
C VAL A 236 -17.94 1.42 11.49
N LEU A 237 -17.33 2.38 10.78
CA LEU A 237 -17.36 3.80 11.15
C LEU A 237 -18.78 4.37 11.09
N GLU A 238 -19.56 4.07 10.04
CA GLU A 238 -20.96 4.47 9.94
C GLU A 238 -21.80 3.92 11.09
N LYS A 239 -21.64 2.63 11.40
CA LYS A 239 -22.35 1.98 12.51
C LYS A 239 -22.01 2.63 13.86
N LYS A 240 -20.76 3.07 14.05
CA LYS A 240 -20.31 3.74 15.26
C LYS A 240 -20.87 5.16 15.36
N GLU A 241 -20.82 5.94 14.29
CA GLU A 241 -21.40 7.29 14.25
C GLU A 241 -22.93 7.26 14.46
N ARG A 242 -23.63 6.29 13.87
CA ARG A 242 -25.07 6.10 14.11
C ARG A 242 -25.37 5.82 15.58
N LYS A 243 -24.55 5.00 16.27
CA LYS A 243 -24.71 4.72 17.71
C LYS A 243 -24.43 5.97 18.56
N GLU A 244 -23.37 6.73 18.26
CA GLU A 244 -23.06 7.98 18.98
C GLU A 244 -24.18 9.02 18.80
N LEU A 245 -24.68 9.19 17.59
CA LEU A 245 -25.80 10.08 17.28
C LEU A 245 -27.10 9.70 18.00
N GLN A 246 -27.35 8.37 18.09
CA GLN A 246 -28.51 7.84 18.83
C GLN A 246 -28.37 8.09 20.34
N ALA A 247 -27.18 7.90 20.89
CA ALA A 247 -26.87 8.18 22.30
C ALA A 247 -27.03 9.69 22.62
N GLU A 248 -26.56 10.57 21.72
CA GLU A 248 -26.71 12.01 21.87
C GLU A 248 -28.19 12.44 21.80
N LYS A 249 -28.97 11.89 20.85
CA LYS A 249 -30.42 12.13 20.78
C LYS A 249 -31.12 11.71 22.06
N ASN A 250 -30.77 10.55 22.64
CA ASN A 250 -31.34 10.06 23.88
C ASN A 250 -30.95 10.96 25.08
N LEU A 251 -29.73 11.47 25.13
CA LEU A 251 -29.28 12.42 26.13
C LEU A 251 -29.99 13.77 26.02
N VAL A 252 -30.18 14.30 24.82
CA VAL A 252 -30.96 15.50 24.57
C VAL A 252 -32.42 15.29 24.98
N LYS A 253 -33.04 14.14 24.65
CA LYS A 253 -34.41 13.80 25.06
C LYS A 253 -34.55 13.69 26.58
N LYS A 254 -33.55 13.12 27.27
CA LYS A 254 -33.51 13.07 28.76
C LYS A 254 -33.37 14.47 29.38
N ARG A 255 -32.50 15.34 28.82
CA ARG A 255 -32.32 16.72 29.28
C ARG A 255 -33.57 17.58 29.03
N THR A 256 -34.24 17.40 27.88
CA THR A 256 -35.48 18.12 27.55
C THR A 256 -36.62 17.68 28.49
N ARG A 257 -36.73 16.39 28.83
CA ARG A 257 -37.71 15.90 29.83
C ARG A 257 -37.44 16.42 31.25
N ARG A 258 -36.18 16.65 31.64
CA ARG A 258 -35.82 17.26 32.94
C ARG A 258 -36.01 18.79 32.95
N ALA A 259 -35.96 19.44 31.79
CA ALA A 259 -36.10 20.89 31.63
C ALA A 259 -37.55 21.34 31.29
N SER A 260 -38.49 20.39 31.12
CA SER A 260 -39.89 20.69 30.78
C SER A 260 -40.68 21.37 31.91
N GLY A 261 -39.99 21.77 32.99
CA GLY A 261 -40.52 22.68 34.03
C GLY A 261 -40.36 24.19 33.79
N GLY A 262 -39.76 24.62 32.67
CA GLY A 262 -39.66 26.07 32.41
C GLY A 262 -38.57 26.43 31.44
N LYS A 263 -38.84 26.45 30.13
CA LYS A 263 -38.11 27.34 29.18
C LYS A 263 -38.73 27.28 27.76
N THR A 264 -38.67 28.40 27.08
CA THR A 264 -39.33 28.87 25.86
C THR A 264 -39.01 28.09 24.58
N SER A 265 -39.97 28.07 23.62
CA SER A 265 -40.00 27.34 22.33
C SER A 265 -38.84 27.63 21.36
N ASP A 266 -38.15 28.74 21.49
CA ASP A 266 -37.17 29.24 20.52
C ASP A 266 -35.80 28.54 20.62
N GLU A 267 -35.34 28.16 21.79
CA GLU A 267 -34.10 27.44 22.02
C GLU A 267 -34.17 25.98 21.56
N ARG A 268 -35.37 25.42 21.52
CA ARG A 268 -35.66 24.07 20.99
C ARG A 268 -35.52 24.00 19.46
N ASN A 269 -35.92 25.07 18.75
CA ASN A 269 -35.88 25.11 17.29
C ASN A 269 -34.45 25.28 16.74
N ARG A 270 -33.60 26.10 17.38
CA ARG A 270 -32.19 26.28 17.00
C ARG A 270 -31.37 25.00 17.14
N LYS A 271 -31.54 24.22 18.18
CA LYS A 271 -30.85 22.91 18.40
C LYS A 271 -31.30 21.84 17.40
N ARG A 272 -32.58 21.89 16.98
CA ARG A 272 -33.13 20.94 16.00
C ARG A 272 -32.61 21.18 14.58
N ILE A 273 -32.39 22.44 14.20
CA ILE A 273 -31.82 22.85 12.91
C ILE A 273 -30.34 22.48 12.83
N SER A 274 -29.56 22.72 13.89
CA SER A 274 -28.13 22.36 13.94
C SER A 274 -27.88 20.86 13.80
N ALA A 275 -28.69 20.03 14.49
CA ALA A 275 -28.57 18.56 14.39
C ALA A 275 -28.95 18.01 13.00
N LYS A 276 -29.98 18.60 12.34
CA LYS A 276 -30.37 18.23 10.97
C LYS A 276 -29.29 18.60 9.94
N ASN A 277 -28.66 19.76 10.04
CA ASN A 277 -27.61 20.18 9.14
C ASN A 277 -26.36 19.32 9.27
N PHE A 278 -25.96 18.95 10.48
CA PHE A 278 -24.83 18.05 10.71
C PHE A 278 -25.08 16.64 10.12
N GLN A 279 -26.27 16.12 10.30
CA GLN A 279 -26.66 14.80 9.75
C GLN A 279 -26.66 14.78 8.22
N ARG A 280 -27.11 15.87 7.58
CA ARG A 280 -27.11 16.02 6.11
C ARG A 280 -25.71 16.04 5.53
N ILE A 281 -24.79 16.82 6.13
CA ILE A 281 -23.40 16.93 5.70
C ILE A 281 -22.66 15.59 5.84
N SER A 282 -22.81 14.91 6.97
CA SER A 282 -22.21 13.59 7.21
C SER A 282 -22.68 12.56 6.17
N THR A 283 -23.99 12.49 5.90
CA THR A 283 -24.56 11.54 4.93
C THR A 283 -24.11 11.83 3.49
N GLU A 284 -23.98 13.10 3.10
CA GLU A 284 -23.47 13.47 1.78
C GLU A 284 -22.01 13.10 1.59
N ILE A 285 -21.15 13.32 2.58
CA ILE A 285 -19.73 12.95 2.53
C ILE A 285 -19.56 11.43 2.35
N PHE A 286 -20.30 10.62 3.12
CA PHE A 286 -20.26 9.16 3.03
C PHE A 286 -20.79 8.63 1.69
N LYS A 287 -21.91 9.18 1.21
CA LYS A 287 -22.49 8.79 -0.08
C LYS A 287 -21.54 9.06 -1.23
N THR A 288 -20.86 10.20 -1.22
CA THR A 288 -19.87 10.58 -2.26
C THR A 288 -18.65 9.64 -2.22
N ARG A 289 -18.16 9.26 -1.04
CA ARG A 289 -17.06 8.31 -0.88
C ARG A 289 -17.40 6.92 -1.43
N ARG A 290 -18.56 6.37 -1.05
CA ARG A 290 -19.03 5.05 -1.52
C ARG A 290 -19.18 5.00 -3.03
N THR A 291 -19.77 6.03 -3.64
CA THR A 291 -19.94 6.12 -5.10
C THR A 291 -18.58 6.16 -5.80
N THR A 292 -17.59 6.85 -5.25
CA THR A 292 -16.25 6.96 -5.86
C THR A 292 -15.50 5.63 -5.84
N VAL A 293 -15.58 4.86 -4.74
CA VAL A 293 -14.97 3.53 -4.63
C VAL A 293 -15.64 2.55 -5.61
N GLN A 294 -16.97 2.55 -5.69
CA GLN A 294 -17.72 1.71 -6.63
C GLN A 294 -17.44 2.07 -8.09
N THR A 295 -17.33 3.37 -8.41
CA THR A 295 -17.03 3.81 -9.79
C THR A 295 -15.59 3.45 -10.18
N ALA A 296 -14.63 3.54 -9.28
CA ALA A 296 -13.25 3.11 -9.54
C ALA A 296 -13.15 1.60 -9.76
N ALA A 297 -13.87 0.79 -8.96
CA ALA A 297 -13.95 -0.66 -9.15
C ALA A 297 -14.61 -1.04 -10.49
N LEU A 298 -15.70 -0.35 -10.88
CA LEU A 298 -16.39 -0.58 -12.15
C LEU A 298 -15.56 -0.18 -13.37
N LEU A 299 -14.81 0.93 -13.30
CA LEU A 299 -13.92 1.35 -14.40
C LEU A 299 -12.79 0.36 -14.67
N ILE A 300 -12.32 -0.36 -13.64
CA ILE A 300 -11.30 -1.39 -13.79
C ILE A 300 -11.88 -2.72 -14.30
N PHE A 301 -13.17 -2.99 -14.05
CA PHE A 301 -13.85 -4.20 -14.52
C PHE A 301 -14.33 -4.10 -15.98
N PHE A 302 -14.51 -2.89 -16.52
CA PHE A 302 -15.05 -2.65 -17.88
C PHE A 302 -14.02 -2.05 -18.84
N SER A 303 -12.78 -1.78 -18.44
CA SER A 303 -11.64 -1.46 -19.31
C SER A 303 -10.69 -2.66 -19.47
#